data_53a52654276c104afc495df93f02d44e
#
_entry.id   53a52654276c104afc495df93f02d44e
#
_cell.length_a   1.000
_cell.length_b   1.000
_cell.length_c   1.000
_cell.angle_alpha   90.00
_cell.angle_beta   90.00
_cell.angle_gamma   90.00
#
_symmetry.space_group_name_H-M   'P 1'
#
loop_
_entity.id
_entity.type
_entity.pdbx_description
1 polymer ?
#
loop_
_entity_poly.entity_id
_entity_poly.type
_entity_poly.pdbx_seq_one_letter_code
_entity_poly.pdbx_strand_id
1 'polypeptide(L)'
;MTGKLHKTDVALWQEMIDVNLSGVWKTVKAGVPHLLAGGRGGSIILTSSVAGKKAYLHTGHYTSAKHGVIGLMRAFAVELGHNMIRVNAVLPTHVNTPLLINEGTFHAFRPDLKNPGPDDLAPICQTFHTLPIPWVTPEDISNAVLFLASDEARYITGVPLPVDAGSCLK
;
A
#
# COMPACT_ATOMS: atom_id res chain seq x y z
N MET A 1 -8.75 15.23 -6.44
CA MET A 1 -7.28 15.19 -6.31
C MET A 1 -6.81 16.43 -5.63
N THR A 2 -5.95 16.28 -4.64
CA THR A 2 -5.32 17.41 -3.95
C THR A 2 -4.35 18.08 -4.92
N GLY A 3 -4.27 19.39 -4.88
CA GLY A 3 -3.36 20.18 -5.70
C GLY A 3 -1.87 19.98 -5.35
N LYS A 4 -1.05 20.98 -5.59
CA LYS A 4 0.37 20.95 -5.22
C LYS A 4 0.52 20.74 -3.71
N LEU A 5 1.48 19.91 -3.27
CA LEU A 5 1.66 19.51 -1.87
C LEU A 5 1.70 20.69 -0.88
N HIS A 6 2.40 21.77 -1.23
CA HIS A 6 2.49 22.98 -0.38
C HIS A 6 1.16 23.77 -0.27
N LYS A 7 0.12 23.37 -1.02
CA LYS A 7 -1.25 23.91 -0.96
C LYS A 7 -2.26 22.93 -0.37
N THR A 8 -1.80 21.76 0.08
CA THR A 8 -2.68 20.78 0.73
C THR A 8 -3.21 21.39 2.03
N ASP A 9 -4.52 21.29 2.23
CA ASP A 9 -5.16 21.72 3.47
C ASP A 9 -4.64 20.90 4.66
N VAL A 10 -4.44 21.55 5.81
CA VAL A 10 -3.86 20.92 7.02
C VAL A 10 -4.76 19.79 7.54
N ALA A 11 -6.09 19.95 7.51
CA ALA A 11 -7.01 18.93 7.97
C ALA A 11 -6.95 17.70 7.06
N LEU A 12 -6.91 17.90 5.75
CA LEU A 12 -6.76 16.81 4.77
C LEU A 12 -5.41 16.09 4.92
N TRP A 13 -4.33 16.84 5.17
CA TRP A 13 -3.03 16.24 5.49
C TRP A 13 -3.12 15.37 6.73
N GLN A 14 -3.69 15.90 7.82
CA GLN A 14 -3.80 15.20 9.09
C GLN A 14 -4.64 13.93 8.97
N GLU A 15 -5.81 14.01 8.32
CA GLU A 15 -6.67 12.85 8.06
C GLU A 15 -5.92 11.75 7.30
N MET A 16 -5.18 12.13 6.24
CA MET A 16 -4.39 11.18 5.45
C MET A 16 -3.33 10.46 6.29
N ILE A 17 -2.62 11.20 7.14
CA ILE A 17 -1.62 10.64 8.06
C ILE A 17 -2.29 9.78 9.13
N ASP A 18 -3.39 10.23 9.71
CA ASP A 18 -4.07 9.52 10.78
C ASP A 18 -4.63 8.16 10.31
N VAL A 19 -5.21 8.12 9.13
CA VAL A 19 -5.74 6.87 8.57
C VAL A 19 -4.63 5.97 8.05
N ASN A 20 -3.74 6.49 7.20
CA ASN A 20 -2.82 5.67 6.41
C ASN A 20 -1.47 5.39 7.07
N LEU A 21 -1.13 6.07 8.15
CA LEU A 21 0.12 5.86 8.89
C LEU A 21 -0.14 5.59 10.37
N SER A 22 -0.76 6.53 11.09
CA SER A 22 -1.02 6.39 12.53
C SER A 22 -1.96 5.22 12.82
N GLY A 23 -2.98 4.99 11.97
CA GLY A 23 -3.89 3.85 12.06
C GLY A 23 -3.18 2.51 11.94
N VAL A 24 -2.23 2.40 10.99
CA VAL A 24 -1.41 1.19 10.83
C VAL A 24 -0.57 0.94 12.08
N TRP A 25 0.13 1.96 12.59
CA TRP A 25 0.89 1.86 13.84
C TRP A 25 0.02 1.46 15.03
N LYS A 26 -1.16 2.07 15.20
CA LYS A 26 -2.12 1.73 16.28
C LYS A 26 -2.55 0.27 16.21
N THR A 27 -2.80 -0.26 15.02
CA THR A 27 -3.18 -1.66 14.80
C THR A 27 -2.05 -2.61 15.22
N VAL A 28 -0.82 -2.35 14.79
CA VAL A 28 0.34 -3.16 15.20
C VAL A 28 0.56 -3.08 16.69
N LYS A 29 0.51 -1.87 17.29
CA LYS A 29 0.63 -1.66 18.72
C LYS A 29 -0.39 -2.49 19.53
N ALA A 30 -1.62 -2.61 19.05
CA ALA A 30 -2.65 -3.42 19.68
C ALA A 30 -2.40 -4.93 19.52
N GLY A 31 -1.90 -5.37 18.37
CA GLY A 31 -1.72 -6.80 18.07
C GLY A 31 -0.45 -7.42 18.67
N VAL A 32 0.65 -6.65 18.76
CA VAL A 32 1.96 -7.16 19.22
C VAL A 32 1.91 -7.83 20.60
N PRO A 33 1.26 -7.28 21.65
CA PRO A 33 1.20 -7.94 22.94
C PRO A 33 0.61 -9.36 22.90
N HIS A 34 -0.36 -9.61 22.02
CA HIS A 34 -0.98 -10.93 21.85
C HIS A 34 -0.03 -11.92 21.17
N LEU A 35 0.75 -11.46 20.18
CA LEU A 35 1.78 -12.30 19.55
C LEU A 35 2.89 -12.66 20.53
N LEU A 36 3.35 -11.69 21.32
CA LEU A 36 4.36 -11.91 22.35
C LEU A 36 3.87 -12.87 23.44
N ALA A 37 2.66 -12.71 23.93
CA ALA A 37 2.05 -13.59 24.93
C ALA A 37 1.88 -15.04 24.41
N GLY A 38 1.66 -15.18 23.10
CA GLY A 38 1.55 -16.50 22.47
C GLY A 38 2.87 -17.29 22.42
N GLY A 39 4.04 -16.63 22.45
CA GLY A 39 5.38 -17.24 22.52
C GLY A 39 5.78 -18.09 21.29
N ARG A 40 5.00 -18.08 20.20
CA ARG A 40 5.21 -18.93 19.03
C ARG A 40 5.78 -18.19 17.81
N GLY A 41 6.17 -16.91 18.01
CA GLY A 41 6.48 -16.03 16.88
C GLY A 41 5.22 -15.56 16.16
N GLY A 42 5.37 -15.15 14.90
CA GLY A 42 4.23 -14.70 14.10
C GLY A 42 4.64 -13.97 12.82
N SER A 43 3.63 -13.50 12.09
CA SER A 43 3.82 -12.70 10.89
C SER A 43 2.87 -11.50 10.90
N ILE A 44 3.43 -10.31 10.70
CA ILE A 44 2.70 -9.05 10.53
C ILE A 44 2.92 -8.59 9.09
N ILE A 45 1.83 -8.35 8.36
CA ILE A 45 1.90 -7.85 6.98
C ILE A 45 1.19 -6.49 6.92
N LEU A 46 1.93 -5.46 6.55
CA LEU A 46 1.41 -4.10 6.40
C LEU A 46 1.06 -3.83 4.93
N THR A 47 -0.07 -3.18 4.70
CA THR A 47 -0.43 -2.74 3.35
C THR A 47 0.07 -1.32 3.11
N SER A 48 1.19 -1.20 2.38
CA SER A 48 1.69 0.06 1.87
C SER A 48 1.09 0.32 0.47
N SER A 49 1.91 0.71 -0.48
CA SER A 49 1.57 0.98 -1.89
C SER A 49 2.86 1.11 -2.68
N VAL A 50 2.80 1.01 -4.00
CA VAL A 50 3.88 1.51 -4.87
C VAL A 50 4.21 2.99 -4.57
N ALA A 51 3.25 3.78 -4.09
CA ALA A 51 3.47 5.14 -3.60
C ALA A 51 4.32 5.21 -2.31
N GLY A 52 4.60 4.10 -1.65
CA GLY A 52 5.58 4.00 -0.57
C GLY A 52 7.03 3.83 -1.06
N LYS A 53 7.24 3.63 -2.36
CA LYS A 53 8.56 3.44 -2.97
C LYS A 53 8.89 4.53 -3.99
N LYS A 54 7.90 5.11 -4.64
CA LYS A 54 8.05 6.23 -5.58
C LYS A 54 6.96 7.28 -5.35
N ALA A 55 7.13 8.47 -5.89
CA ALA A 55 6.17 9.55 -5.74
C ALA A 55 5.32 9.72 -7.01
N TYR A 56 4.08 10.14 -6.80
CA TYR A 56 3.17 10.53 -7.88
C TYR A 56 2.76 11.99 -7.72
N LEU A 57 2.52 12.65 -8.84
CA LEU A 57 2.08 14.03 -8.86
C LEU A 57 0.75 14.18 -8.09
N HIS A 58 0.62 15.22 -7.28
CA HIS A 58 -0.58 15.55 -6.51
C HIS A 58 -0.98 14.56 -5.40
N THR A 59 -0.13 13.60 -5.04
CA THR A 59 -0.40 12.62 -3.98
C THR A 59 0.58 12.70 -2.81
N GLY A 60 1.23 13.84 -2.60
CA GLY A 60 2.33 13.96 -1.64
C GLY A 60 1.99 13.54 -0.21
N HIS A 61 0.79 13.87 0.29
CA HIS A 61 0.29 13.44 1.60
C HIS A 61 0.17 11.90 1.70
N TYR A 62 -0.41 11.25 0.67
CA TYR A 62 -0.52 9.80 0.58
C TYR A 62 0.86 9.14 0.42
N THR A 63 1.71 9.68 -0.46
CA THR A 63 3.09 9.23 -0.66
C THR A 63 3.86 9.27 0.66
N SER A 64 3.76 10.36 1.43
CA SER A 64 4.42 10.49 2.74
C SER A 64 3.93 9.42 3.72
N ALA A 65 2.62 9.21 3.82
CA ALA A 65 2.04 8.18 4.68
C ALA A 65 2.53 6.78 4.30
N LYS A 66 2.52 6.43 3.01
CA LYS A 66 2.90 5.08 2.55
C LYS A 66 4.41 4.81 2.62
N HIS A 67 5.27 5.83 2.47
CA HIS A 67 6.69 5.74 2.82
C HIS A 67 6.88 5.53 4.32
N GLY A 68 6.09 6.22 5.16
CA GLY A 68 6.07 6.04 6.60
C GLY A 68 5.71 4.60 7.02
N VAL A 69 4.76 3.95 6.33
CA VAL A 69 4.43 2.52 6.57
C VAL A 69 5.62 1.61 6.32
N ILE A 70 6.44 1.87 5.29
CA ILE A 70 7.67 1.10 5.05
C ILE A 70 8.69 1.34 6.17
N GLY A 71 8.77 2.57 6.67
CA GLY A 71 9.59 2.89 7.85
C GLY A 71 9.14 2.12 9.09
N LEU A 72 7.83 2.13 9.39
CA LEU A 72 7.24 1.35 10.49
C LEU A 72 7.51 -0.14 10.35
N MET A 73 7.33 -0.70 9.16
CA MET A 73 7.60 -2.11 8.86
C MET A 73 9.03 -2.49 9.23
N ARG A 74 10.02 -1.68 8.80
CA ARG A 74 11.43 -1.93 9.10
C ARG A 74 11.75 -1.82 10.59
N ALA A 75 11.20 -0.81 11.28
CA ALA A 75 11.37 -0.64 12.71
C ALA A 75 10.84 -1.85 13.49
N PHE A 76 9.59 -2.24 13.22
CA PHE A 76 9.00 -3.41 13.87
C PHE A 76 9.72 -4.72 13.51
N ALA A 77 10.22 -4.88 12.29
CA ALA A 77 10.99 -6.06 11.90
C ALA A 77 12.27 -6.22 12.75
N VAL A 78 12.95 -5.10 13.02
CA VAL A 78 14.15 -5.09 13.88
C VAL A 78 13.78 -5.33 15.35
N GLU A 79 12.76 -4.63 15.85
CA GLU A 79 12.34 -4.71 17.27
C GLU A 79 11.79 -6.08 17.65
N LEU A 80 11.04 -6.73 16.76
CA LEU A 80 10.30 -7.97 17.05
C LEU A 80 11.00 -9.24 16.56
N GLY A 81 12.09 -9.09 15.80
CA GLY A 81 12.80 -10.22 15.19
C GLY A 81 13.32 -11.25 16.21
N HIS A 82 13.81 -10.81 17.38
CA HIS A 82 14.27 -11.70 18.44
C HIS A 82 13.16 -12.57 19.07
N ASN A 83 11.88 -12.19 18.85
CA ASN A 83 10.71 -12.97 19.25
C ASN A 83 10.19 -13.87 18.11
N MET A 84 10.94 -14.03 17.02
CA MET A 84 10.52 -14.76 15.81
C MET A 84 9.21 -14.20 15.19
N ILE A 85 8.95 -12.91 15.36
CA ILE A 85 7.86 -12.20 14.71
C ILE A 85 8.41 -11.49 13.48
N ARG A 86 7.96 -11.91 12.31
CA ARG A 86 8.32 -11.32 11.03
C ARG A 86 7.41 -10.13 10.72
N VAL A 87 7.97 -9.07 10.14
CA VAL A 87 7.17 -7.92 9.73
C VAL A 87 7.55 -7.54 8.30
N ASN A 88 6.58 -7.60 7.39
CA ASN A 88 6.75 -7.29 5.97
C ASN A 88 5.66 -6.33 5.49
N ALA A 89 5.80 -5.80 4.30
CA ALA A 89 4.76 -4.99 3.67
C ALA A 89 4.49 -5.48 2.25
N VAL A 90 3.22 -5.45 1.83
CA VAL A 90 2.85 -5.56 0.42
C VAL A 90 2.66 -4.16 -0.17
N LEU A 91 3.09 -3.98 -1.41
CA LEU A 91 3.00 -2.71 -2.14
C LEU A 91 2.14 -2.90 -3.41
N PRO A 92 0.82 -2.84 -3.27
CA PRO A 92 -0.06 -2.90 -4.44
C PRO A 92 0.10 -1.68 -5.35
N THR A 93 -0.09 -1.90 -6.66
CA THR A 93 -0.37 -0.88 -7.66
C THR A 93 -1.88 -0.64 -7.78
N HIS A 94 -2.37 -0.35 -8.97
CA HIS A 94 -3.80 -0.30 -9.27
C HIS A 94 -4.42 -1.69 -9.08
N VAL A 95 -5.40 -1.79 -8.19
CA VAL A 95 -6.12 -3.04 -7.89
C VAL A 95 -7.58 -2.85 -8.28
N ASN A 96 -8.17 -3.83 -8.97
CA ASN A 96 -9.56 -3.82 -9.38
C ASN A 96 -10.49 -3.94 -8.15
N THR A 97 -10.74 -2.81 -7.50
CA THR A 97 -11.58 -2.69 -6.30
C THR A 97 -12.44 -1.43 -6.38
N PRO A 98 -13.49 -1.29 -5.57
CA PRO A 98 -14.28 -0.05 -5.50
C PRO A 98 -13.43 1.21 -5.16
N LEU A 99 -12.26 1.05 -4.55
CA LEU A 99 -11.33 2.17 -4.28
C LEU A 99 -10.78 2.77 -5.58
N LEU A 100 -10.53 1.94 -6.59
CA LEU A 100 -10.04 2.39 -7.91
C LEU A 100 -11.20 2.59 -8.89
N ILE A 101 -12.13 1.64 -8.95
CA ILE A 101 -13.20 1.57 -9.92
C ILE A 101 -14.42 2.33 -9.38
N ASN A 102 -14.41 3.65 -9.53
CA ASN A 102 -15.50 4.54 -9.11
C ASN A 102 -15.51 5.82 -9.94
N GLU A 103 -16.65 6.50 -9.95
CA GLU A 103 -16.88 7.73 -10.73
C GLU A 103 -15.84 8.83 -10.42
N GLY A 104 -15.50 9.02 -9.14
CA GLY A 104 -14.50 10.02 -8.73
C GLY A 104 -13.13 9.77 -9.35
N THR A 105 -12.70 8.51 -9.40
CA THR A 105 -11.46 8.11 -10.05
C THR A 105 -11.53 8.30 -11.55
N PHE A 106 -12.64 7.88 -12.20
CA PHE A 106 -12.79 8.03 -13.64
C PHE A 106 -12.70 9.49 -14.06
N HIS A 107 -13.43 10.38 -13.43
CA HIS A 107 -13.36 11.82 -13.69
C HIS A 107 -12.00 12.43 -13.37
N ALA A 108 -11.31 11.91 -12.37
CA ALA A 108 -9.98 12.39 -12.01
C ALA A 108 -8.93 12.08 -13.08
N PHE A 109 -9.04 10.93 -13.75
CA PHE A 109 -8.14 10.50 -14.81
C PHE A 109 -8.60 10.91 -16.21
N ARG A 110 -9.90 11.12 -16.41
CA ARG A 110 -10.51 11.51 -17.68
C ARG A 110 -11.45 12.71 -17.51
N PRO A 111 -10.90 13.85 -17.07
CA PRO A 111 -11.69 15.08 -16.91
C PRO A 111 -12.23 15.64 -18.25
N ASP A 112 -11.71 15.14 -19.36
CA ASP A 112 -12.10 15.48 -20.74
C ASP A 112 -13.42 14.81 -21.16
N LEU A 113 -13.85 13.74 -20.48
CA LEU A 113 -15.05 12.98 -20.80
C LEU A 113 -16.23 13.36 -19.88
N LYS A 114 -17.44 13.37 -20.46
CA LYS A 114 -18.67 13.64 -19.70
C LYS A 114 -19.05 12.49 -18.77
N ASN A 115 -18.92 11.25 -19.23
CA ASN A 115 -19.26 10.03 -18.50
C ASN A 115 -18.15 9.00 -18.68
N PRO A 116 -16.96 9.19 -18.05
CA PRO A 116 -15.87 8.22 -18.15
C PRO A 116 -16.20 6.95 -17.37
N GLY A 117 -15.68 5.83 -17.84
CA GLY A 117 -15.87 4.50 -17.25
C GLY A 117 -14.58 3.70 -17.11
N PRO A 118 -14.70 2.42 -16.70
CA PRO A 118 -13.55 1.54 -16.55
C PRO A 118 -12.72 1.39 -17.83
N ASP A 119 -13.36 1.32 -19.00
CA ASP A 119 -12.70 1.16 -20.29
C ASP A 119 -11.89 2.40 -20.69
N ASP A 120 -12.26 3.58 -20.20
CA ASP A 120 -11.51 4.82 -20.39
C ASP A 120 -10.34 4.95 -19.41
N LEU A 121 -10.44 4.33 -18.23
CA LEU A 121 -9.40 4.32 -17.22
C LEU A 121 -8.31 3.28 -17.53
N ALA A 122 -8.70 2.12 -18.04
CA ALA A 122 -7.80 0.97 -18.25
C ALA A 122 -6.53 1.30 -19.05
N PRO A 123 -6.59 1.97 -20.22
CA PRO A 123 -5.41 2.33 -21.00
C PRO A 123 -4.45 3.25 -20.20
N ILE A 124 -4.99 4.14 -19.37
CA ILE A 124 -4.19 5.05 -18.57
C ILE A 124 -3.45 4.27 -17.47
N CYS A 125 -4.16 3.42 -16.73
CA CYS A 125 -3.56 2.59 -15.69
C CYS A 125 -2.46 1.68 -16.27
N GLN A 126 -2.66 1.12 -17.45
CA GLN A 126 -1.66 0.29 -18.12
C GLN A 126 -0.36 1.04 -18.39
N THR A 127 -0.37 2.34 -18.62
CA THR A 127 0.86 3.12 -18.83
C THR A 127 1.79 3.12 -17.61
N PHE A 128 1.26 2.88 -16.42
CA PHE A 128 2.05 2.80 -15.18
C PHE A 128 2.70 1.43 -14.97
N HIS A 129 2.34 0.43 -15.76
CA HIS A 129 2.82 -0.94 -15.59
C HIS A 129 3.80 -1.36 -16.68
N THR A 130 4.74 -2.23 -16.34
CA THR A 130 5.62 -2.88 -17.31
C THR A 130 4.91 -4.04 -18.00
N LEU A 131 4.11 -4.80 -17.23
CA LEU A 131 3.24 -5.82 -17.81
C LEU A 131 2.03 -5.16 -18.50
N PRO A 132 1.52 -5.73 -19.61
CA PRO A 132 0.46 -5.12 -20.41
C PRO A 132 -0.94 -5.34 -19.81
N ILE A 133 -1.10 -4.98 -18.55
CA ILE A 133 -2.38 -5.08 -17.81
C ILE A 133 -2.73 -3.74 -17.16
N PRO A 134 -4.02 -3.37 -17.07
CA PRO A 134 -4.42 -2.10 -16.47
C PRO A 134 -4.38 -2.11 -14.93
N TRP A 135 -4.62 -3.26 -14.32
CA TRP A 135 -4.64 -3.48 -12.86
C TRP A 135 -4.42 -4.93 -12.53
N VAL A 136 -4.05 -5.19 -11.29
CA VAL A 136 -4.03 -6.52 -10.68
C VAL A 136 -5.36 -6.79 -9.97
N THR A 137 -5.64 -8.05 -9.62
CA THR A 137 -6.85 -8.41 -8.89
C THR A 137 -6.62 -8.39 -7.36
N PRO A 138 -7.68 -8.33 -6.54
CA PRO A 138 -7.56 -8.52 -5.09
C PRO A 138 -6.91 -9.85 -4.71
N GLU A 139 -7.12 -10.91 -5.51
CA GLU A 139 -6.55 -12.24 -5.32
C GLU A 139 -5.04 -12.23 -5.47
N ASP A 140 -4.48 -11.44 -6.40
CA ASP A 140 -3.02 -11.30 -6.56
C ASP A 140 -2.38 -10.73 -5.28
N ILE A 141 -3.04 -9.76 -4.66
CA ILE A 141 -2.59 -9.19 -3.39
C ILE A 141 -2.74 -10.21 -2.26
N SER A 142 -3.88 -10.92 -2.21
CA SER A 142 -4.16 -11.93 -1.19
C SER A 142 -3.16 -13.08 -1.24
N ASN A 143 -2.76 -13.52 -2.43
CA ASN A 143 -1.75 -14.56 -2.62
C ASN A 143 -0.38 -14.14 -2.06
N ALA A 144 0.03 -12.89 -2.27
CA ALA A 144 1.26 -12.35 -1.69
C ALA A 144 1.18 -12.26 -0.16
N VAL A 145 0.03 -11.85 0.39
CA VAL A 145 -0.21 -11.83 1.83
C VAL A 145 -0.16 -13.26 2.40
N LEU A 146 -0.82 -14.22 1.76
CA LEU A 146 -0.81 -15.62 2.17
C LEU A 146 0.62 -16.20 2.20
N PHE A 147 1.40 -15.95 1.16
CA PHE A 147 2.81 -16.36 1.11
C PHE A 147 3.60 -15.76 2.28
N LEU A 148 3.52 -14.44 2.51
CA LEU A 148 4.23 -13.77 3.60
C LEU A 148 3.74 -14.21 4.99
N ALA A 149 2.49 -14.63 5.13
CA ALA A 149 1.92 -15.13 6.38
C ALA A 149 2.36 -16.56 6.69
N SER A 150 2.63 -17.38 5.68
CA SER A 150 2.93 -18.80 5.79
C SER A 150 4.40 -19.08 6.21
N ASP A 151 4.67 -20.35 6.51
CA ASP A 151 6.03 -20.84 6.81
C ASP A 151 6.95 -20.87 5.59
N GLU A 152 6.39 -20.77 4.37
CA GLU A 152 7.18 -20.62 3.15
C GLU A 152 8.04 -19.35 3.19
N ALA A 153 7.59 -18.33 3.93
CA ALA A 153 8.31 -17.08 4.14
C ALA A 153 9.04 -16.98 5.49
N ARG A 154 9.33 -18.12 6.15
CA ARG A 154 9.83 -18.17 7.55
C ARG A 154 11.09 -17.35 7.85
N TYR A 155 11.87 -17.03 6.83
CA TYR A 155 13.10 -16.21 6.97
C TYR A 155 13.02 -14.88 6.21
N ILE A 156 11.80 -14.46 5.81
CA ILE A 156 11.56 -13.19 5.14
C ILE A 156 10.99 -12.20 6.16
N THR A 157 11.76 -11.16 6.47
CA THR A 157 11.33 -10.05 7.34
C THR A 157 11.96 -8.73 6.85
N GLY A 158 11.28 -7.60 7.07
CA GLY A 158 11.76 -6.27 6.66
C GLY A 158 11.64 -6.01 5.14
N VAL A 159 10.89 -6.81 4.40
CA VAL A 159 10.78 -6.73 2.95
C VAL A 159 9.54 -5.97 2.52
N PRO A 160 9.68 -4.88 1.74
CA PRO A 160 8.58 -4.27 1.01
C PRO A 160 8.40 -5.02 -0.33
N LEU A 161 7.40 -5.90 -0.42
CA LEU A 161 7.12 -6.75 -1.58
C LEU A 161 6.15 -6.04 -2.55
N PRO A 162 6.60 -5.58 -3.73
CA PRO A 162 5.70 -5.05 -4.75
C PRO A 162 4.85 -6.16 -5.38
N VAL A 163 3.55 -5.89 -5.50
CA VAL A 163 2.59 -6.66 -6.31
C VAL A 163 2.02 -5.66 -7.31
N ASP A 164 2.80 -5.34 -8.33
CA ASP A 164 2.67 -4.05 -9.00
C ASP A 164 2.79 -4.09 -10.54
N ALA A 165 2.79 -5.26 -11.13
CA ALA A 165 2.97 -5.43 -12.58
C ALA A 165 4.20 -4.66 -13.15
N GLY A 166 5.25 -4.48 -12.30
CA GLY A 166 6.46 -3.75 -12.65
C GLY A 166 6.30 -2.23 -12.62
N SER A 167 5.30 -1.70 -11.92
CA SER A 167 5.09 -0.24 -11.81
C SER A 167 6.28 0.49 -11.17
N CYS A 168 6.98 -0.14 -10.23
CA CYS A 168 8.16 0.45 -9.59
C CYS A 168 9.41 0.51 -10.48
N LEU A 169 9.36 -0.04 -11.69
CA LEU A 169 10.45 -0.01 -12.67
C LEU A 169 10.34 1.15 -13.66
N LYS A 170 9.21 1.86 -13.68
CA LYS A 170 8.93 2.99 -14.57
C LYS A 170 9.04 4.35 -13.89
#